data_8295246564446eedc03638cb47c73c92
#
_entry.id   8295246564446eedc03638cb47c73c92
#
_cell.length_a   1.000
_cell.length_b   1.000
_cell.length_c   1.000
_cell.angle_alpha   90.00
_cell.angle_beta   90.00
_cell.angle_gamma   90.00
#
_symmetry.space_group_name_H-M   'P 1'
#
loop_
_entity.id
_entity.type
_entity.pdbx_description
1 polymer ?
#
loop_
_entity_poly.entity_id
_entity_poly.type
_entity_poly.pdbx_seq_one_letter_code
_entity_poly.pdbx_strand_id
1 'polypeptide(L)'
;DVVLCGRKSEFNSFWELDIEDSQSLLQLKNKISNHPSKLRLVINATGRLHSDSLQPEKRLQHLDKKNMMESFSINAFSPILLAKTIEEFIPKDINFNFASISARVGSIGDNQTGGWYSYRAAKSAQNQFFKSLSIEWARRFPKATITLLHPGTVDTDLSRPFHKFVPEHKLFSKEKSSQFLINIIKNQTPASTGKFIAWDSSEIPW
;
A
#
# COMPACT_ATOMS: atom_id res chain seq x y z
N ASP A 1 -7.50 -19.89 0.54
CA ASP A 1 -6.71 -19.66 1.76
C ASP A 1 -6.26 -18.21 1.80
N VAL A 2 -6.17 -17.63 3.00
CA VAL A 2 -5.62 -16.30 3.27
C VAL A 2 -4.43 -16.46 4.21
N VAL A 3 -3.30 -15.87 3.83
CA VAL A 3 -2.10 -15.83 4.66
C VAL A 3 -1.84 -14.38 5.06
N LEU A 4 -1.72 -14.13 6.35
CA LEU A 4 -1.26 -12.85 6.88
C LEU A 4 0.25 -12.81 6.91
N CYS A 5 0.84 -11.68 6.48
CA CYS A 5 2.27 -11.46 6.54
C CYS A 5 2.59 -10.20 7.34
N GLY A 6 3.63 -10.25 8.16
CA GLY A 6 4.06 -9.10 8.96
C GLY A 6 5.12 -9.48 9.98
N ARG A 7 5.53 -8.51 10.81
CA ARG A 7 6.58 -8.73 11.82
C ARG A 7 6.09 -9.51 13.05
N LYS A 8 4.81 -9.42 13.36
CA LYS A 8 4.17 -10.14 14.49
C LYS A 8 2.70 -10.36 14.19
N SER A 9 2.16 -11.50 14.61
CA SER A 9 0.72 -11.77 14.60
C SER A 9 0.37 -12.88 15.61
N GLU A 10 -0.89 -12.87 16.05
CA GLU A 10 -1.50 -13.94 16.88
C GLU A 10 -2.33 -14.92 16.03
N PHE A 11 -2.37 -14.73 14.70
CA PHE A 11 -3.14 -15.59 13.79
C PHE A 11 -2.37 -16.86 13.41
N ASN A 12 -3.07 -17.99 13.33
CA ASN A 12 -2.48 -19.29 12.99
C ASN A 12 -1.90 -19.36 11.57
N SER A 13 -2.53 -18.68 10.60
CA SER A 13 -2.04 -18.58 9.20
C SER A 13 -1.21 -17.32 9.01
N PHE A 14 -0.04 -17.29 9.64
CA PHE A 14 0.85 -16.14 9.62
C PHE A 14 2.24 -16.51 9.08
N TRP A 15 2.77 -15.67 8.22
CA TRP A 15 4.17 -15.71 7.79
C TRP A 15 4.91 -14.47 8.29
N GLU A 16 5.96 -14.68 9.06
CA GLU A 16 6.82 -13.58 9.46
C GLU A 16 7.44 -12.94 8.22
N LEU A 17 7.31 -11.60 8.14
CA LEU A 17 7.81 -10.78 7.05
C LEU A 17 8.17 -9.38 7.55
N ASP A 18 9.42 -9.01 7.43
CA ASP A 18 9.84 -7.62 7.42
C ASP A 18 10.03 -7.17 5.96
N ILE A 19 9.14 -6.30 5.50
CA ILE A 19 9.13 -5.84 4.10
C ILE A 19 10.34 -4.94 3.77
N GLU A 20 11.05 -4.43 4.78
CA GLU A 20 12.26 -3.63 4.61
C GLU A 20 13.54 -4.49 4.58
N ASP A 21 13.44 -5.78 4.94
CA ASP A 21 14.56 -6.72 4.94
C ASP A 21 14.57 -7.62 3.69
N SER A 22 15.65 -7.56 2.94
CA SER A 22 15.84 -8.37 1.72
C SER A 22 15.88 -9.88 1.98
N GLN A 23 16.40 -10.32 3.13
CA GLN A 23 16.41 -11.74 3.50
C GLN A 23 15.01 -12.23 3.83
N SER A 24 14.22 -11.40 4.50
CA SER A 24 12.81 -11.69 4.77
C SER A 24 11.98 -11.80 3.49
N LEU A 25 12.24 -10.93 2.50
CA LEU A 25 11.61 -11.02 1.17
C LEU A 25 12.02 -12.31 0.43
N LEU A 26 13.27 -12.74 0.54
CA LEU A 26 13.71 -14.03 -0.01
C LEU A 26 13.02 -15.23 0.66
N GLN A 27 12.84 -15.18 1.98
CA GLN A 27 12.07 -16.20 2.70
C GLN A 27 10.60 -16.24 2.27
N LEU A 28 9.99 -15.07 2.05
CA LEU A 28 8.63 -14.98 1.50
C LEU A 28 8.52 -15.68 0.14
N LYS A 29 9.49 -15.42 -0.76
CA LYS A 29 9.58 -16.08 -2.06
C LYS A 29 9.58 -17.60 -1.93
N ASN A 30 10.41 -18.15 -1.04
CA ASN A 30 10.47 -19.59 -0.79
C ASN A 30 9.15 -20.14 -0.22
N LYS A 31 8.50 -19.40 0.69
CA LYS A 31 7.19 -19.81 1.24
C LYS A 31 6.11 -19.83 0.17
N ILE A 32 6.06 -18.84 -0.73
CA ILE A 32 5.10 -18.80 -1.84
C ILE A 32 5.36 -19.96 -2.81
N SER A 33 6.62 -20.22 -3.17
CA SER A 33 7.03 -21.31 -4.07
C SER A 33 6.57 -22.68 -3.57
N ASN A 34 6.59 -22.92 -2.26
CA ASN A 34 6.20 -24.17 -1.64
C ASN A 34 4.70 -24.24 -1.29
N HIS A 35 3.94 -23.17 -1.53
CA HIS A 35 2.51 -23.15 -1.21
C HIS A 35 1.69 -23.83 -2.33
N PRO A 36 0.74 -24.72 -1.99
CA PRO A 36 0.00 -25.49 -2.99
C PRO A 36 -0.96 -24.64 -3.83
N SER A 37 -1.41 -23.49 -3.34
CA SER A 37 -2.37 -22.63 -4.02
C SER A 37 -1.68 -21.58 -4.89
N LYS A 38 -2.24 -21.31 -6.08
CA LYS A 38 -1.80 -20.18 -6.92
C LYS A 38 -2.12 -18.84 -6.25
N LEU A 39 -1.22 -17.90 -6.39
CA LEU A 39 -1.40 -16.52 -5.90
C LEU A 39 -2.52 -15.84 -6.71
N ARG A 40 -3.54 -15.30 -6.04
CA ARG A 40 -4.65 -14.60 -6.68
C ARG A 40 -4.80 -13.14 -6.27
N LEU A 41 -4.38 -12.85 -5.05
CA LEU A 41 -4.52 -11.52 -4.47
C LEU A 41 -3.33 -11.23 -3.55
N VAL A 42 -2.75 -10.07 -3.69
CA VAL A 42 -1.83 -9.48 -2.72
C VAL A 42 -2.38 -8.14 -2.29
N ILE A 43 -2.48 -7.92 -0.98
CA ILE A 43 -2.83 -6.62 -0.41
C ILE A 43 -1.64 -6.14 0.40
N ASN A 44 -0.96 -5.11 -0.09
CA ASN A 44 0.06 -4.42 0.69
C ASN A 44 -0.59 -3.32 1.54
N ALA A 45 -0.64 -3.54 2.85
CA ALA A 45 -1.17 -2.59 3.83
C ALA A 45 -0.07 -1.96 4.70
N THR A 46 1.20 -2.06 4.28
CA THR A 46 2.31 -1.46 5.02
C THR A 46 2.37 0.05 4.85
N GLY A 47 2.84 0.73 5.88
CA GLY A 47 3.05 2.17 5.83
C GLY A 47 3.38 2.72 7.22
N ARG A 48 4.12 3.83 7.24
CA ARG A 48 4.50 4.53 8.47
C ARG A 48 4.40 6.04 8.23
N LEU A 49 3.68 6.72 9.10
CA LEU A 49 3.55 8.18 9.08
C LEU A 49 4.38 8.82 10.19
N HIS A 50 4.46 8.15 11.33
CA HIS A 50 5.22 8.59 12.50
C HIS A 50 5.77 7.40 13.28
N SER A 51 6.76 7.68 14.11
CA SER A 51 7.31 6.81 15.14
C SER A 51 7.82 7.70 16.29
N ASP A 52 8.48 7.12 17.29
CA ASP A 52 9.11 7.90 18.35
C ASP A 52 10.17 8.88 17.83
N SER A 53 10.86 8.50 16.74
CA SER A 53 11.92 9.30 16.11
C SER A 53 11.46 10.06 14.86
N LEU A 54 10.33 9.69 14.24
CA LEU A 54 9.81 10.25 13.01
C LEU A 54 8.49 10.97 13.25
N GLN A 55 8.44 12.28 12.99
CA GLN A 55 7.20 13.06 13.01
C GLN A 55 6.97 13.72 11.67
N PRO A 56 5.72 13.74 11.15
CA PRO A 56 5.43 14.40 9.87
C PRO A 56 5.72 15.90 9.95
N GLU A 57 6.45 16.40 8.97
CA GLU A 57 6.95 17.78 8.94
C GLU A 57 5.82 18.78 8.69
N LYS A 58 5.74 19.82 9.50
CA LYS A 58 4.80 20.93 9.33
C LYS A 58 5.36 22.08 8.48
N ARG A 59 6.70 22.21 8.42
CA ARG A 59 7.42 23.29 7.76
C ARG A 59 8.68 22.74 7.10
N LEU A 60 9.20 23.46 6.09
CA LEU A 60 10.44 23.13 5.38
C LEU A 60 11.63 22.90 6.33
N GLN A 61 11.73 23.72 7.38
CA GLN A 61 12.82 23.64 8.35
C GLN A 61 12.82 22.36 9.20
N HIS A 62 11.73 21.59 9.18
CA HIS A 62 11.65 20.31 9.89
C HIS A 62 12.15 19.14 9.04
N LEU A 63 12.54 19.38 7.78
CA LEU A 63 13.08 18.33 6.93
C LEU A 63 14.42 17.84 7.48
N ASP A 64 14.52 16.51 7.56
CA ASP A 64 15.75 15.79 7.91
C ASP A 64 15.95 14.63 6.95
N LYS A 65 17.17 14.49 6.42
CA LYS A 65 17.49 13.48 5.40
C LYS A 65 17.25 12.06 5.91
N LYS A 66 17.56 11.77 7.17
CA LYS A 66 17.38 10.44 7.75
C LYS A 66 15.90 10.08 7.81
N ASN A 67 15.06 11.01 8.28
CA ASN A 67 13.61 10.83 8.34
C ASN A 67 12.98 10.69 6.95
N MET A 68 13.47 11.47 5.97
CA MET A 68 13.06 11.30 4.56
C MET A 68 13.36 9.88 4.07
N MET A 69 14.58 9.39 4.26
CA MET A 69 14.99 8.05 3.83
C MET A 69 14.17 6.96 4.51
N GLU A 70 13.89 7.07 5.82
CA GLU A 70 13.04 6.15 6.55
C GLU A 70 11.60 6.13 6.00
N SER A 71 11.03 7.31 5.73
CA SER A 71 9.70 7.42 5.12
C SER A 71 9.65 6.79 3.73
N PHE A 72 10.65 7.03 2.88
CA PHE A 72 10.73 6.44 1.55
C PHE A 72 10.95 4.94 1.59
N SER A 73 11.79 4.43 2.49
CA SER A 73 12.04 3.00 2.65
C SER A 73 10.73 2.23 2.81
N ILE A 74 9.95 2.53 3.83
CA ILE A 74 8.74 1.76 4.15
C ILE A 74 7.55 2.10 3.23
N ASN A 75 7.38 3.37 2.82
CA ASN A 75 6.18 3.79 2.09
C ASN A 75 6.31 3.72 0.57
N ALA A 76 7.53 3.73 0.02
CA ALA A 76 7.75 3.73 -1.43
C ALA A 76 8.55 2.51 -1.90
N PHE A 77 9.73 2.27 -1.33
CA PHE A 77 10.64 1.22 -1.82
C PHE A 77 10.15 -0.18 -1.46
N SER A 78 9.76 -0.40 -0.21
CA SER A 78 9.31 -1.73 0.24
C SER A 78 8.10 -2.25 -0.54
N PRO A 79 7.04 -1.45 -0.82
CA PRO A 79 5.92 -1.91 -1.65
C PRO A 79 6.31 -2.36 -3.06
N ILE A 80 7.20 -1.64 -3.74
CA ILE A 80 7.60 -2.02 -5.09
C ILE A 80 8.57 -3.21 -5.09
N LEU A 81 9.42 -3.35 -4.06
CA LEU A 81 10.28 -4.51 -3.87
C LEU A 81 9.46 -5.76 -3.54
N LEU A 82 8.37 -5.64 -2.80
CA LEU A 82 7.40 -6.73 -2.62
C LEU A 82 6.83 -7.16 -3.98
N ALA A 83 6.40 -6.23 -4.82
CA ALA A 83 5.91 -6.55 -6.16
C ALA A 83 6.95 -7.30 -6.98
N LYS A 84 8.22 -6.85 -6.98
CA LYS A 84 9.33 -7.56 -7.61
C LYS A 84 9.50 -8.98 -7.06
N THR A 85 9.38 -9.17 -5.75
CA THR A 85 9.54 -10.47 -5.09
C THR A 85 8.49 -11.48 -5.53
N ILE A 86 7.24 -11.05 -5.73
CA ILE A 86 6.13 -11.94 -6.07
C ILE A 86 5.91 -12.11 -7.57
N GLU A 87 6.59 -11.35 -8.42
CA GLU A 87 6.32 -11.29 -9.86
C GLU A 87 6.35 -12.67 -10.54
N GLU A 88 7.29 -13.54 -10.20
CA GLU A 88 7.42 -14.87 -10.82
C GLU A 88 6.26 -15.81 -10.48
N PHE A 89 5.47 -15.49 -9.43
CA PHE A 89 4.31 -16.29 -9.00
C PHE A 89 2.99 -15.78 -9.57
N ILE A 90 3.02 -14.72 -10.38
CA ILE A 90 1.80 -14.18 -11.00
C ILE A 90 1.27 -15.20 -12.01
N PRO A 91 0.04 -15.70 -11.83
CA PRO A 91 -0.54 -16.66 -12.76
C PRO A 91 -0.88 -15.98 -14.09
N LYS A 92 -0.65 -16.68 -15.20
CA LYS A 92 -1.00 -16.19 -16.55
C LYS A 92 -2.42 -16.57 -16.98
N ASP A 93 -2.99 -17.58 -16.37
CA ASP A 93 -4.24 -18.24 -16.75
C ASP A 93 -5.47 -17.78 -15.96
N ILE A 94 -5.27 -17.15 -14.81
CA ILE A 94 -6.34 -16.69 -13.93
C ILE A 94 -6.14 -15.21 -13.54
N ASN A 95 -7.23 -14.57 -13.10
CA ASN A 95 -7.15 -13.19 -12.62
C ASN A 95 -6.28 -13.10 -11.36
N PHE A 96 -5.44 -12.09 -11.33
CA PHE A 96 -4.59 -11.73 -10.21
C PHE A 96 -4.76 -10.24 -9.90
N ASN A 97 -4.87 -9.89 -8.61
CA ASN A 97 -4.94 -8.51 -8.16
C ASN A 97 -3.77 -8.20 -7.20
N PHE A 98 -3.09 -7.09 -7.46
CA PHE A 98 -2.19 -6.47 -6.49
C PHE A 98 -2.78 -5.13 -6.06
N ALA A 99 -3.26 -5.04 -4.83
CA ALA A 99 -3.75 -3.82 -4.23
C ALA A 99 -2.71 -3.27 -3.25
N SER A 100 -2.38 -1.98 -3.34
CA SER A 100 -1.46 -1.34 -2.40
C SER A 100 -2.13 -0.14 -1.74
N ILE A 101 -2.11 -0.10 -0.41
CA ILE A 101 -2.67 1.01 0.36
C ILE A 101 -1.74 2.22 0.20
N SER A 102 -2.24 3.22 -0.48
CA SER A 102 -1.67 4.55 -0.58
C SER A 102 -2.45 5.53 0.30
N ALA A 103 -2.28 6.80 0.08
CA ALA A 103 -2.99 7.84 0.81
C ALA A 103 -3.30 9.01 -0.13
N ARG A 104 -4.45 9.66 0.04
CA ARG A 104 -4.83 10.85 -0.75
C ARG A 104 -3.75 11.94 -0.73
N VAL A 105 -3.01 12.04 0.37
CA VAL A 105 -1.88 12.98 0.49
C VAL A 105 -0.72 12.68 -0.47
N GLY A 106 -0.69 11.52 -1.11
CA GLY A 106 0.24 11.17 -2.19
C GLY A 106 -0.20 11.69 -3.57
N SER A 107 -1.38 12.28 -3.70
CA SER A 107 -1.81 13.01 -4.90
C SER A 107 -1.15 14.39 -4.94
N ILE A 108 -0.45 14.68 -6.04
CA ILE A 108 0.13 16.01 -6.26
C ILE A 108 -0.96 17.01 -6.63
N GLY A 109 -1.89 16.60 -7.52
CA GLY A 109 -2.98 17.46 -7.98
C GLY A 109 -3.99 17.81 -6.88
N ASP A 110 -4.18 16.95 -5.87
CA ASP A 110 -5.11 17.16 -4.75
C ASP A 110 -4.46 17.88 -3.55
N ASN A 111 -3.17 18.23 -3.63
CA ASN A 111 -2.44 18.83 -2.52
C ASN A 111 -2.74 20.34 -2.37
N GLN A 112 -3.70 20.67 -1.50
CA GLN A 112 -4.06 22.04 -1.15
C GLN A 112 -3.58 22.47 0.24
N THR A 113 -3.08 21.54 1.07
CA THR A 113 -2.77 21.81 2.48
C THR A 113 -1.29 21.89 2.80
N GLY A 114 -0.42 21.32 1.96
CA GLY A 114 1.02 21.24 2.22
C GLY A 114 1.39 20.43 3.46
N GLY A 115 2.59 20.65 3.99
CA GLY A 115 3.13 19.89 5.13
C GLY A 115 3.37 18.41 4.80
N TRP A 116 3.83 17.63 5.77
CA TRP A 116 4.09 16.18 5.66
C TRP A 116 4.96 15.83 4.45
N TYR A 117 5.98 16.61 4.21
CA TYR A 117 6.80 16.57 2.98
C TYR A 117 7.28 15.16 2.64
N SER A 118 7.92 14.49 3.61
CA SER A 118 8.48 13.16 3.40
C SER A 118 7.41 12.12 3.12
N TYR A 119 6.31 12.15 3.87
CA TYR A 119 5.23 11.18 3.71
C TYR A 119 4.47 11.39 2.39
N ARG A 120 4.13 12.65 2.05
CA ARG A 120 3.51 12.97 0.75
C ARG A 120 4.39 12.52 -0.40
N ALA A 121 5.67 12.91 -0.38
CA ALA A 121 6.62 12.55 -1.43
C ALA A 121 6.78 11.03 -1.56
N ALA A 122 6.89 10.29 -0.44
CA ALA A 122 7.00 8.84 -0.45
C ALA A 122 5.71 8.16 -1.01
N LYS A 123 4.52 8.67 -0.66
CA LYS A 123 3.26 8.15 -1.20
C LYS A 123 3.06 8.52 -2.69
N SER A 124 3.52 9.70 -3.12
CA SER A 124 3.58 10.04 -4.56
C SER A 124 4.55 9.13 -5.31
N ALA A 125 5.72 8.84 -4.74
CA ALA A 125 6.68 7.90 -5.31
C ALA A 125 6.09 6.48 -5.40
N GLN A 126 5.40 6.00 -4.36
CA GLN A 126 4.65 4.74 -4.41
C GLN A 126 3.64 4.75 -5.56
N ASN A 127 2.85 5.82 -5.70
CA ASN A 127 1.88 5.97 -6.78
C ASN A 127 2.56 5.87 -8.16
N GLN A 128 3.68 6.56 -8.36
CA GLN A 128 4.42 6.52 -9.61
C GLN A 128 5.01 5.13 -9.89
N PHE A 129 5.59 4.45 -8.90
CA PHE A 129 6.10 3.10 -9.08
C PHE A 129 5.00 2.14 -9.52
N PHE A 130 3.84 2.17 -8.87
CA PHE A 130 2.73 1.28 -9.19
C PHE A 130 2.03 1.65 -10.50
N LYS A 131 2.01 2.93 -10.87
CA LYS A 131 1.56 3.34 -12.22
C LYS A 131 2.46 2.76 -13.30
N SER A 132 3.76 2.86 -13.16
CA SER A 132 4.73 2.27 -14.09
C SER A 132 4.61 0.74 -14.15
N LEU A 133 4.51 0.10 -12.98
CA LEU A 133 4.31 -1.35 -12.86
C LEU A 133 3.02 -1.82 -13.54
N SER A 134 1.94 -1.06 -13.42
CA SER A 134 0.65 -1.40 -14.06
C SER A 134 0.75 -1.44 -15.59
N ILE A 135 1.51 -0.53 -16.16
CA ILE A 135 1.76 -0.48 -17.62
C ILE A 135 2.63 -1.66 -18.07
N GLU A 136 3.66 -2.00 -17.29
CA GLU A 136 4.52 -3.14 -17.56
C GLU A 136 3.74 -4.46 -17.45
N TRP A 137 3.04 -4.66 -16.34
CA TRP A 137 2.31 -5.89 -16.07
C TRP A 137 1.11 -6.09 -16.99
N ALA A 138 0.46 -5.03 -17.47
CA ALA A 138 -0.60 -5.15 -18.49
C ALA A 138 -0.10 -5.82 -19.79
N ARG A 139 1.19 -5.67 -20.12
CA ARG A 139 1.81 -6.30 -21.29
C ARG A 139 2.26 -7.74 -21.02
N ARG A 140 2.79 -8.01 -19.82
CA ARG A 140 3.42 -9.29 -19.45
C ARG A 140 2.42 -10.28 -18.82
N PHE A 141 1.44 -9.75 -18.11
CA PHE A 141 0.43 -10.50 -17.37
C PHE A 141 -0.97 -9.91 -17.65
N PRO A 142 -1.60 -10.25 -18.80
CA PRO A 142 -2.84 -9.60 -19.24
C PRO A 142 -4.05 -9.77 -18.30
N LYS A 143 -3.96 -10.71 -17.35
CA LYS A 143 -5.00 -10.94 -16.32
C LYS A 143 -4.64 -10.33 -14.97
N ALA A 144 -3.52 -9.60 -14.88
CA ALA A 144 -3.13 -8.92 -13.66
C ALA A 144 -3.76 -7.52 -13.59
N THR A 145 -4.18 -7.15 -12.39
CA THR A 145 -4.71 -5.82 -12.08
C THR A 145 -3.90 -5.21 -10.94
N ILE A 146 -3.51 -3.97 -11.07
CA ILE A 146 -2.86 -3.18 -10.02
C ILE A 146 -3.79 -2.05 -9.62
N THR A 147 -4.02 -1.90 -8.32
CA THR A 147 -4.87 -0.85 -7.77
C THR A 147 -4.18 -0.17 -6.60
N LEU A 148 -4.10 1.15 -6.63
CA LEU A 148 -3.73 1.95 -5.48
C LEU A 148 -4.99 2.39 -4.75
N LEU A 149 -5.01 2.25 -3.43
CA LEU A 149 -6.20 2.47 -2.62
C LEU A 149 -5.95 3.53 -1.56
N HIS A 150 -6.87 4.48 -1.43
CA HIS A 150 -6.97 5.36 -0.28
C HIS A 150 -8.09 4.87 0.65
N PRO A 151 -7.77 4.46 1.90
CA PRO A 151 -8.72 3.82 2.80
C PRO A 151 -9.66 4.79 3.53
N GLY A 152 -9.55 6.10 3.28
CA GLY A 152 -10.09 7.13 4.17
C GLY A 152 -9.21 7.32 5.41
N THR A 153 -9.70 8.04 6.41
CA THR A 153 -9.05 8.08 7.72
C THR A 153 -9.60 6.95 8.58
N VAL A 154 -8.74 6.01 8.93
CA VAL A 154 -9.13 4.79 9.65
C VAL A 154 -8.61 4.87 11.08
N ASP A 155 -9.42 4.49 12.06
CA ASP A 155 -9.00 4.44 13.48
C ASP A 155 -7.93 3.36 13.70
N THR A 156 -6.69 3.81 13.60
CA THR A 156 -5.47 3.01 13.76
C THR A 156 -4.41 3.83 14.47
N ASP A 157 -3.36 3.17 14.95
CA ASP A 157 -2.22 3.86 15.57
C ASP A 157 -1.58 4.88 14.62
N LEU A 158 -1.55 4.60 13.31
CA LEU A 158 -1.01 5.51 12.31
C LEU A 158 -1.76 6.84 12.26
N SER A 159 -3.07 6.85 12.43
CA SER A 159 -3.91 8.06 12.33
C SER A 159 -4.20 8.71 13.69
N ARG A 160 -4.07 7.96 14.79
CA ARG A 160 -4.48 8.38 16.14
C ARG A 160 -4.01 9.77 16.56
N PRO A 161 -2.77 10.21 16.32
CA PRO A 161 -2.33 11.56 16.69
C PRO A 161 -3.08 12.69 16.00
N PHE A 162 -3.81 12.38 14.92
CA PHE A 162 -4.49 13.34 14.06
C PHE A 162 -6.01 13.32 14.17
N HIS A 163 -6.60 12.40 14.97
CA HIS A 163 -8.06 12.21 15.09
C HIS A 163 -8.80 13.49 15.46
N LYS A 164 -8.22 14.33 16.32
CA LYS A 164 -8.83 15.61 16.72
C LYS A 164 -9.09 16.59 15.57
N PHE A 165 -8.47 16.36 14.41
CA PHE A 165 -8.66 17.17 13.22
C PHE A 165 -9.58 16.53 12.19
N VAL A 166 -10.07 15.30 12.46
CA VAL A 166 -10.91 14.53 11.56
C VAL A 166 -12.36 14.64 12.02
N PRO A 167 -13.30 15.09 11.16
CA PRO A 167 -14.71 15.03 11.49
C PRO A 167 -15.14 13.59 11.84
N GLU A 168 -15.97 13.42 12.86
CA GLU A 168 -16.36 12.10 13.37
C GLU A 168 -16.91 11.17 12.26
N HIS A 169 -17.75 11.70 11.37
CA HIS A 169 -18.33 10.95 10.26
C HIS A 169 -17.30 10.53 9.17
N LYS A 170 -16.05 11.06 9.21
CA LYS A 170 -14.94 10.73 8.31
C LYS A 170 -13.88 9.85 8.95
N LEU A 171 -14.03 9.50 10.23
CA LEU A 171 -13.16 8.53 10.91
C LEU A 171 -13.83 7.16 10.84
N PHE A 172 -13.23 6.24 10.10
CA PHE A 172 -13.79 4.91 9.88
C PHE A 172 -13.21 3.89 10.84
N SER A 173 -14.02 2.90 11.26
CA SER A 173 -13.48 1.71 11.89
C SER A 173 -12.66 0.90 10.89
N LYS A 174 -11.80 0.02 11.38
CA LYS A 174 -10.98 -0.90 10.55
C LYS A 174 -11.88 -1.79 9.69
N GLU A 175 -12.96 -2.30 10.26
CA GLU A 175 -13.92 -3.17 9.58
C GLU A 175 -14.63 -2.45 8.44
N LYS A 176 -15.14 -1.24 8.69
CA LYS A 176 -15.83 -0.43 7.69
C LYS A 176 -14.91 -0.08 6.51
N SER A 177 -13.71 0.38 6.80
CA SER A 177 -12.72 0.70 5.78
C SER A 177 -12.33 -0.54 4.97
N SER A 178 -12.05 -1.67 5.63
CA SER A 178 -11.71 -2.94 4.97
C SER A 178 -12.82 -3.40 4.04
N GLN A 179 -14.10 -3.28 4.46
CA GLN A 179 -15.24 -3.63 3.63
C GLN A 179 -15.30 -2.80 2.35
N PHE A 180 -15.07 -1.49 2.44
CA PHE A 180 -15.01 -0.62 1.26
C PHE A 180 -13.90 -1.06 0.30
N LEU A 181 -12.69 -1.27 0.81
CA LEU A 181 -11.54 -1.63 -0.02
C LEU A 181 -11.69 -3.01 -0.68
N ILE A 182 -12.21 -4.00 0.05
CA ILE A 182 -12.46 -5.33 -0.52
C ILE A 182 -13.52 -5.27 -1.62
N ASN A 183 -14.58 -4.46 -1.46
CA ASN A 183 -15.57 -4.27 -2.51
C ASN A 183 -14.95 -3.62 -3.76
N ILE A 184 -14.07 -2.64 -3.60
CA ILE A 184 -13.33 -2.05 -4.73
C ILE A 184 -12.48 -3.12 -5.41
N ILE A 185 -11.67 -3.86 -4.66
CA ILE A 185 -10.77 -4.90 -5.19
C ILE A 185 -11.55 -5.98 -5.97
N LYS A 186 -12.69 -6.43 -5.46
CA LYS A 186 -13.53 -7.43 -6.13
C LYS A 186 -14.08 -6.98 -7.48
N ASN A 187 -14.27 -5.67 -7.66
CA ASN A 187 -14.80 -5.07 -8.89
C ASN A 187 -13.69 -4.64 -9.87
N GLN A 188 -12.41 -4.80 -9.50
CA GLN A 188 -11.31 -4.45 -10.40
C GLN A 188 -11.14 -5.51 -11.49
N THR A 189 -10.82 -5.03 -12.67
CA THR A 189 -10.54 -5.86 -13.86
C THR A 189 -9.24 -5.39 -14.52
N PRO A 190 -8.64 -6.17 -15.40
CA PRO A 190 -7.47 -5.72 -16.17
C PRO A 190 -7.68 -4.37 -16.90
N ALA A 191 -8.91 -4.05 -17.32
CA ALA A 191 -9.23 -2.77 -17.95
C ALA A 191 -9.15 -1.58 -16.98
N SER A 192 -9.25 -1.81 -15.67
CA SER A 192 -9.12 -0.79 -14.64
C SER A 192 -7.74 -0.74 -13.98
N THR A 193 -6.75 -1.49 -14.50
CA THR A 193 -5.41 -1.53 -13.92
C THR A 193 -4.74 -0.15 -13.90
N GLY A 194 -3.98 0.12 -12.86
CA GLY A 194 -3.22 1.37 -12.72
C GLY A 194 -4.07 2.57 -12.31
N LYS A 195 -5.16 2.36 -11.60
CA LYS A 195 -5.98 3.43 -11.02
C LYS A 195 -5.65 3.68 -9.54
N PHE A 196 -5.80 4.93 -9.13
CA PHE A 196 -5.74 5.35 -7.73
C PHE A 196 -7.15 5.69 -7.25
N ILE A 197 -7.70 4.88 -6.33
CA ILE A 197 -9.12 4.86 -6.00
C ILE A 197 -9.31 5.11 -4.49
N ALA A 198 -10.24 6.00 -4.16
CA ALA A 198 -10.64 6.25 -2.78
C ALA A 198 -11.66 5.21 -2.29
N TRP A 199 -11.86 5.15 -0.98
CA TRP A 199 -12.80 4.28 -0.28
C TRP A 199 -14.23 4.36 -0.78
N ASP A 200 -14.64 5.49 -1.35
CA ASP A 200 -15.96 5.75 -1.95
C ASP A 200 -16.03 5.40 -3.45
N SER A 201 -15.02 4.72 -3.96
CA SER A 201 -14.84 4.35 -5.37
C SER A 201 -14.53 5.51 -6.33
N SER A 202 -14.36 6.74 -5.84
CA SER A 202 -13.91 7.86 -6.68
C SER A 202 -12.45 7.70 -7.08
N GLU A 203 -12.11 8.09 -8.30
CA GLU A 203 -10.72 8.12 -8.76
C GLU A 203 -10.03 9.39 -8.23
N ILE A 204 -8.86 9.23 -7.63
CA ILE A 204 -8.05 10.33 -7.11
C ILE A 204 -7.09 10.77 -8.20
N PRO A 205 -6.93 12.06 -8.48
CA PRO A 205 -5.93 12.55 -9.42
C PRO A 205 -4.51 12.22 -8.93
N TRP A 206 -3.58 12.08 -9.88
CA TRP A 206 -2.18 11.80 -9.57
C TRP A 206 -1.45 13.00 -8.95
#